data_833dd085fef864fdde74321b84353603
#
_entry.id   833dd085fef864fdde74321b84353603
#
_cell.length_a   1.000
_cell.length_b   1.000
_cell.length_c   1.000
_cell.angle_alpha   90.00
_cell.angle_beta   90.00
_cell.angle_gamma   90.00
#
_symmetry.space_group_name_H-M   'P 1'
#
loop_
_entity.id
_entity.type
_entity.pdbx_description
1 polymer ?
#
loop_
_entity_poly.entity_id
_entity_poly.type
_entity_poly.pdbx_seq_one_letter_code
_entity_poly.pdbx_strand_id
1 'polypeptide(L)'
;MEDLLELLRDNPYPGRGIVVGSHCVYYWIMGRSSNSRNRVFVKTEDGIRTEAHDPALLEDPSLIIYHPVRTMGKDLVVTNGDQTDTIVEKGDFVAGCMAREYEPDKPNYTPRISSVLHSDGSFELSILKRARDGRCAREFFSYEGTDGGCGYFISTYQGDGNPL
;
A
#
# COMPACT_ATOMS: atom_id res chain seq x y z
N MET A 1 -9.11 -10.70 -18.14
CA MET A 1 -7.88 -9.92 -17.84
C MET A 1 -8.15 -8.51 -18.31
N GLU A 2 -7.98 -7.54 -17.45
CA GLU A 2 -8.19 -6.12 -17.78
C GLU A 2 -6.84 -5.48 -18.10
N ASP A 3 -6.83 -4.52 -19.01
CA ASP A 3 -5.65 -3.70 -19.28
C ASP A 3 -5.54 -2.64 -18.18
N LEU A 4 -4.46 -2.70 -17.40
CA LEU A 4 -4.23 -1.77 -16.28
C LEU A 4 -4.14 -0.30 -16.76
N LEU A 5 -3.58 -0.06 -17.95
CA LEU A 5 -3.49 1.30 -18.50
C LEU A 5 -4.88 1.84 -18.85
N GLU A 6 -5.77 1.00 -19.38
CA GLU A 6 -7.16 1.40 -19.64
C GLU A 6 -7.92 1.66 -18.34
N LEU A 7 -7.78 0.78 -17.35
CA LEU A 7 -8.39 0.95 -16.03
C LEU A 7 -7.94 2.25 -15.35
N LEU A 8 -6.65 2.58 -15.42
CA LEU A 8 -6.11 3.78 -14.78
C LEU A 8 -6.34 5.06 -15.60
N ARG A 9 -6.51 4.96 -16.94
CA ARG A 9 -6.75 6.12 -17.81
C ARG A 9 -8.01 6.89 -17.42
N ASP A 10 -9.06 6.18 -17.09
CA ASP A 10 -10.36 6.73 -16.74
C ASP A 10 -10.56 6.93 -15.24
N ASN A 11 -9.54 6.56 -14.43
CA ASN A 11 -9.54 6.76 -12.99
C ASN A 11 -8.76 8.02 -12.60
N PRO A 12 -9.42 9.14 -12.31
CA PRO A 12 -8.74 10.41 -12.03
C PRO A 12 -7.96 10.40 -10.72
N TYR A 13 -8.29 9.49 -9.80
CA TYR A 13 -7.62 9.41 -8.51
C TYR A 13 -7.64 7.99 -7.90
N PRO A 14 -6.76 7.09 -8.34
CA PRO A 14 -6.63 5.76 -7.73
C PRO A 14 -5.98 5.79 -6.33
N GLY A 15 -5.43 6.93 -5.92
CA GLY A 15 -4.76 7.09 -4.63
C GLY A 15 -3.41 6.40 -4.58
N ARG A 16 -3.29 5.40 -3.71
CA ARG A 16 -2.13 4.50 -3.67
C ARG A 16 -2.51 3.21 -4.37
N GLY A 17 -1.57 2.64 -5.08
CA GLY A 17 -1.76 1.36 -5.76
C GLY A 17 -0.56 0.44 -5.63
N ILE A 18 -0.84 -0.84 -5.58
CA ILE A 18 0.14 -1.93 -5.59
C ILE A 18 -0.21 -2.87 -6.73
N VAL A 19 0.78 -3.23 -7.54
CA VAL A 19 0.69 -4.32 -8.52
C VAL A 19 1.74 -5.35 -8.17
N VAL A 20 1.32 -6.58 -7.91
CA VAL A 20 2.25 -7.71 -7.72
C VAL A 20 2.32 -8.50 -9.02
N GLY A 21 3.49 -8.52 -9.64
CA GLY A 21 3.84 -9.35 -10.78
C GLY A 21 4.71 -10.55 -10.37
N SER A 22 5.13 -11.37 -11.34
CA SER A 22 5.86 -12.62 -11.08
C SER A 22 7.20 -12.45 -10.34
N HIS A 23 7.87 -11.32 -10.50
CA HIS A 23 9.20 -11.06 -9.91
C HIS A 23 9.37 -9.61 -9.44
N CYS A 24 8.31 -8.82 -9.40
CA CYS A 24 8.37 -7.41 -9.04
C CYS A 24 7.08 -6.93 -8.40
N VAL A 25 7.19 -5.88 -7.61
CA VAL A 25 6.03 -5.15 -7.09
C VAL A 25 6.16 -3.70 -7.53
N TYR A 26 5.12 -3.15 -8.13
CA TYR A 26 5.01 -1.72 -8.42
C TYR A 26 4.17 -1.07 -7.35
N TYR A 27 4.66 0.04 -6.83
CA TYR A 27 3.94 0.85 -5.86
C TYR A 27 3.99 2.32 -6.26
N TRP A 28 2.85 3.00 -6.17
CA TRP A 28 2.77 4.45 -6.41
C TRP A 28 1.93 5.15 -5.36
N ILE A 29 2.17 6.46 -5.24
CA ILE A 29 1.45 7.35 -4.34
C ILE A 29 0.94 8.55 -5.14
N MET A 30 -0.38 8.82 -5.04
CA MET A 30 -0.98 10.09 -5.43
C MET A 30 -1.43 10.83 -4.16
N GLY A 31 -0.85 11.99 -3.90
CA GLY A 31 -1.22 12.82 -2.76
C GLY A 31 -2.34 13.83 -3.13
N ARG A 32 -3.32 14.04 -2.24
CA ARG A 32 -4.34 15.08 -2.43
C ARG A 32 -3.86 16.45 -1.96
N SER A 33 -3.36 16.54 -0.74
CA SER A 33 -2.88 17.79 -0.14
C SER A 33 -1.46 18.14 -0.56
N SER A 34 -1.06 19.40 -0.41
CA SER A 34 0.31 19.85 -0.57
C SER A 34 1.28 19.05 0.29
N ASN A 35 0.92 18.85 1.57
CA ASN A 35 1.70 18.04 2.50
C ASN A 35 1.88 16.59 2.00
N SER A 36 0.81 15.94 1.52
CA SER A 36 0.89 14.57 1.02
C SER A 36 1.63 14.44 -0.33
N ARG A 37 1.79 15.52 -1.10
CA ARG A 37 2.59 15.57 -2.34
C ARG A 37 4.06 15.85 -2.09
N ASN A 38 4.39 16.39 -0.92
CA ASN A 38 5.76 16.74 -0.52
C ASN A 38 6.54 15.51 -0.08
N ARG A 39 6.68 14.51 -0.96
CA ARG A 39 7.35 13.23 -0.66
C ARG A 39 8.25 12.76 -1.78
N VAL A 40 9.33 12.12 -1.38
CA VAL A 40 10.24 11.36 -2.24
C VAL A 40 10.46 9.96 -1.64
N PHE A 41 10.85 9.02 -2.49
CA PHE A 41 11.31 7.71 -2.06
C PHE A 41 12.82 7.72 -1.87
N VAL A 42 13.26 7.23 -0.72
CA VAL A 42 14.67 7.10 -0.37
C VAL A 42 14.98 5.64 -0.05
N LYS A 43 16.06 5.12 -0.62
CA LYS A 43 16.51 3.75 -0.37
C LYS A 43 17.06 3.65 1.06
N THR A 44 16.68 2.61 1.78
CA THR A 44 17.22 2.22 3.09
C THR A 44 17.99 0.92 2.98
N GLU A 45 18.56 0.45 4.07
CA GLU A 45 19.27 -0.83 4.12
C GLU A 45 18.35 -2.03 3.82
N ASP A 46 17.11 -1.98 4.34
CA ASP A 46 16.12 -3.06 4.28
C ASP A 46 14.90 -2.75 3.40
N GLY A 47 14.97 -1.67 2.60
CA GLY A 47 13.85 -1.33 1.73
C GLY A 47 13.84 0.10 1.20
N ILE A 48 12.69 0.75 1.30
CA ILE A 48 12.44 2.12 0.85
C ILE A 48 11.65 2.85 1.93
N ARG A 49 12.00 4.12 2.17
CA ARG A 49 11.29 5.03 3.06
C ARG A 49 10.77 6.22 2.26
N THR A 50 9.65 6.79 2.68
CA THR A 50 9.24 8.12 2.23
C THR A 50 9.91 9.20 3.08
N GLU A 51 10.31 10.30 2.44
CA GLU A 51 10.84 11.48 3.12
C GLU A 51 10.20 12.74 2.54
N ALA A 52 10.24 13.85 3.27
CA ALA A 52 9.79 15.11 2.73
C ALA A 52 10.73 15.57 1.60
N HIS A 53 10.16 15.96 0.45
CA HIS A 53 10.93 16.57 -0.63
C HIS A 53 11.51 17.92 -0.18
N ASP A 54 10.69 18.73 0.48
CA ASP A 54 11.11 19.97 1.15
C ASP A 54 10.75 19.87 2.64
N PRO A 55 11.74 19.70 3.53
CA PRO A 55 11.50 19.59 4.97
C PRO A 55 10.83 20.84 5.57
N ALA A 56 11.01 22.02 4.96
CA ALA A 56 10.39 23.26 5.46
C ALA A 56 8.88 23.31 5.24
N LEU A 57 8.35 22.47 4.33
CA LEU A 57 6.92 22.35 4.02
C LEU A 57 6.26 21.14 4.72
N LEU A 58 6.99 20.43 5.58
CA LEU A 58 6.46 19.29 6.31
C LEU A 58 5.65 19.76 7.51
N GLU A 59 4.32 19.62 7.43
CA GLU A 59 3.41 20.01 8.52
C GLU A 59 3.23 18.88 9.55
N ASP A 60 2.83 17.68 9.09
CA ASP A 60 2.60 16.50 9.93
C ASP A 60 3.22 15.25 9.25
N PRO A 61 4.25 14.65 9.85
CA PRO A 61 4.90 13.47 9.29
C PRO A 61 4.11 12.17 9.49
N SER A 62 3.14 12.11 10.40
CA SER A 62 2.58 10.86 10.93
C SER A 62 1.98 9.92 9.90
N LEU A 63 1.36 10.46 8.83
CA LEU A 63 0.76 9.68 7.75
C LEU A 63 1.52 9.80 6.42
N ILE A 64 2.69 10.44 6.45
CA ILE A 64 3.45 10.80 5.24
C ILE A 64 4.80 10.10 5.24
N ILE A 65 5.47 10.04 6.39
CA ILE A 65 6.78 9.43 6.55
C ILE A 65 6.63 8.03 7.11
N TYR A 66 6.91 7.03 6.28
CA TYR A 66 6.83 5.62 6.63
C TYR A 66 7.70 4.78 5.67
N HIS A 67 7.84 3.50 5.92
CA HIS A 67 8.47 2.57 4.99
C HIS A 67 7.41 1.91 4.10
N PRO A 68 7.23 2.32 2.83
CA PRO A 68 6.33 1.62 1.93
C PRO A 68 6.85 0.24 1.54
N VAL A 69 8.15 0.00 1.64
CA VAL A 69 8.78 -1.28 1.27
C VAL A 69 9.78 -1.68 2.34
N ARG A 70 9.66 -2.92 2.85
CA ARG A 70 10.67 -3.55 3.70
C ARG A 70 10.81 -5.03 3.40
N THR A 71 11.99 -5.56 3.64
CA THR A 71 12.21 -7.01 3.65
C THR A 71 11.78 -7.61 5.00
N MET A 72 11.14 -8.77 4.94
CA MET A 72 10.80 -9.61 6.09
C MET A 72 11.44 -11.00 5.87
N GLY A 73 12.66 -11.17 6.35
CA GLY A 73 13.47 -12.32 5.99
C GLY A 73 13.83 -12.31 4.50
N LYS A 74 13.27 -13.25 3.72
CA LYS A 74 13.46 -13.33 2.25
C LYS A 74 12.30 -12.75 1.48
N ASP A 75 11.24 -12.35 2.17
CA ASP A 75 10.00 -11.86 1.58
C ASP A 75 10.01 -10.34 1.47
N LEU A 76 9.28 -9.80 0.52
CA LEU A 76 9.15 -8.37 0.28
C LEU A 76 7.77 -7.89 0.70
N VAL A 77 7.71 -7.04 1.71
CA VAL A 77 6.47 -6.41 2.18
C VAL A 77 6.34 -5.03 1.55
N VAL A 78 5.17 -4.74 0.93
CA VAL A 78 4.86 -3.44 0.33
C VAL A 78 3.50 -2.97 0.80
N THR A 79 3.42 -1.75 1.33
CA THR A 79 2.17 -1.17 1.84
C THR A 79 2.05 0.33 1.57
N ASN A 80 0.89 0.90 1.83
CA ASN A 80 0.64 2.33 1.68
C ASN A 80 0.80 3.15 2.98
N GLY A 81 1.36 2.58 4.03
CA GLY A 81 1.49 3.27 5.31
C GLY A 81 2.42 2.58 6.30
N ASP A 82 2.38 3.02 7.55
CA ASP A 82 3.23 2.53 8.65
C ASP A 82 2.92 1.09 9.10
N GLN A 83 1.89 0.45 8.56
CA GLN A 83 1.62 -0.98 8.81
C GLN A 83 2.73 -1.88 8.28
N THR A 84 3.59 -1.43 7.35
CA THR A 84 4.79 -2.16 6.93
C THR A 84 5.65 -2.55 8.14
N ASP A 85 5.93 -1.58 9.01
CA ASP A 85 6.74 -1.81 10.20
C ASP A 85 6.07 -2.80 11.14
N THR A 86 4.75 -2.69 11.34
CA THR A 86 3.97 -3.63 12.15
C THR A 86 4.02 -5.06 11.60
N ILE A 87 3.92 -5.23 10.28
CA ILE A 87 4.00 -6.55 9.62
C ILE A 87 5.39 -7.17 9.84
N VAL A 88 6.44 -6.39 9.58
CA VAL A 88 7.83 -6.85 9.73
C VAL A 88 8.16 -7.17 11.20
N GLU A 89 7.74 -6.34 12.15
CA GLU A 89 7.93 -6.58 13.58
C GLU A 89 7.24 -7.86 14.07
N LYS A 90 6.06 -8.17 13.54
CA LYS A 90 5.35 -9.42 13.88
C LYS A 90 5.92 -10.65 13.15
N GLY A 91 6.68 -10.46 12.08
CA GLY A 91 7.20 -11.55 11.25
C GLY A 91 6.11 -12.40 10.57
N ASP A 92 4.89 -11.86 10.47
CA ASP A 92 3.72 -12.52 9.89
C ASP A 92 2.79 -11.48 9.25
N PHE A 93 2.47 -11.68 7.97
CA PHE A 93 1.69 -10.74 7.18
C PHE A 93 0.26 -10.57 7.72
N VAL A 94 -0.44 -11.68 7.94
CA VAL A 94 -1.82 -11.67 8.42
C VAL A 94 -1.91 -11.09 9.83
N ALA A 95 -1.04 -11.55 10.75
CA ALA A 95 -1.02 -11.04 12.11
C ALA A 95 -0.67 -9.55 12.17
N GLY A 96 0.22 -9.07 11.30
CA GLY A 96 0.55 -7.66 11.16
C GLY A 96 -0.63 -6.83 10.68
N CYS A 97 -1.32 -7.26 9.63
CA CYS A 97 -2.53 -6.60 9.14
C CYS A 97 -3.68 -6.63 10.16
N MET A 98 -3.88 -7.76 10.85
CA MET A 98 -4.92 -7.90 11.89
C MET A 98 -4.71 -6.96 13.07
N ALA A 99 -3.47 -6.55 13.35
CA ALA A 99 -3.14 -5.59 14.42
C ALA A 99 -3.43 -4.13 14.02
N ARG A 100 -3.86 -3.87 12.78
CA ARG A 100 -4.10 -2.52 12.24
C ARG A 100 -5.54 -2.35 11.80
N GLU A 101 -5.89 -1.08 11.59
CA GLU A 101 -7.15 -0.66 10.99
C GLU A 101 -6.86 0.29 9.80
N TYR A 102 -7.90 0.78 9.14
CA TYR A 102 -7.78 1.84 8.14
C TYR A 102 -7.07 3.09 8.71
N GLU A 103 -6.63 4.02 7.86
CA GLU A 103 -5.95 5.24 8.31
C GLU A 103 -6.91 6.14 9.11
N PRO A 104 -6.45 6.78 10.20
CA PRO A 104 -7.29 7.66 11.04
C PRO A 104 -7.45 9.08 10.45
N ASP A 105 -7.33 9.23 9.14
CA ASP A 105 -7.34 10.50 8.39
C ASP A 105 -8.76 10.99 8.06
N LYS A 106 -9.52 11.37 9.09
CA LYS A 106 -10.87 11.96 8.88
C LYS A 106 -10.84 13.11 7.87
N PRO A 107 -11.85 13.25 7.00
CA PRO A 107 -13.02 12.39 6.82
C PRO A 107 -12.80 11.19 5.90
N ASN A 108 -11.61 11.01 5.33
CA ASN A 108 -11.34 10.05 4.27
C ASN A 108 -11.32 8.59 4.77
N TYR A 109 -10.74 8.35 5.95
CA TYR A 109 -10.51 7.00 6.49
C TYR A 109 -9.87 6.10 5.43
N THR A 110 -8.75 6.57 4.87
CA THR A 110 -8.07 5.93 3.74
C THR A 110 -7.83 4.45 4.02
N PRO A 111 -8.22 3.56 3.11
CA PRO A 111 -7.93 2.13 3.24
C PRO A 111 -6.42 1.88 3.32
N ARG A 112 -6.04 0.90 4.13
CA ARG A 112 -4.67 0.36 4.12
C ARG A 112 -4.62 -0.81 3.16
N ILE A 113 -3.77 -0.72 2.16
CA ILE A 113 -3.48 -1.79 1.22
C ILE A 113 -2.09 -2.33 1.51
N SER A 114 -1.95 -3.64 1.43
CA SER A 114 -0.69 -4.33 1.74
C SER A 114 -0.48 -5.51 0.81
N SER A 115 0.77 -5.80 0.51
CA SER A 115 1.19 -7.04 -0.15
C SER A 115 2.41 -7.63 0.53
N VAL A 116 2.55 -8.95 0.47
CA VAL A 116 3.78 -9.67 0.67
C VAL A 116 4.06 -10.54 -0.54
N LEU A 117 5.24 -10.42 -1.13
CA LEU A 117 5.74 -11.31 -2.18
C LEU A 117 6.77 -12.24 -1.55
N HIS A 118 6.47 -13.52 -1.57
CA HIS A 118 7.34 -14.57 -1.02
C HIS A 118 8.46 -14.93 -1.98
N SER A 119 9.53 -15.48 -1.43
CA SER A 119 10.72 -15.85 -2.22
C SER A 119 10.47 -17.00 -3.22
N ASP A 120 9.38 -17.75 -3.07
CA ASP A 120 8.93 -18.79 -4.01
C ASP A 120 8.03 -18.26 -5.13
N GLY A 121 7.68 -16.96 -5.10
CA GLY A 121 6.82 -16.31 -6.08
C GLY A 121 5.34 -16.30 -5.72
N SER A 122 4.93 -16.98 -4.66
CA SER A 122 3.60 -16.83 -4.09
C SER A 122 3.45 -15.45 -3.42
N PHE A 123 2.23 -14.97 -3.26
CA PHE A 123 2.01 -13.66 -2.63
C PHE A 123 0.63 -13.55 -1.99
N GLU A 124 0.53 -12.59 -1.08
CA GLU A 124 -0.72 -12.22 -0.46
C GLU A 124 -1.01 -10.73 -0.64
N LEU A 125 -2.29 -10.39 -0.71
CA LEU A 125 -2.79 -9.02 -0.71
C LEU A 125 -3.75 -8.84 0.46
N SER A 126 -3.81 -7.63 1.00
CA SER A 126 -4.78 -7.27 2.03
C SER A 126 -5.30 -5.85 1.83
N ILE A 127 -6.57 -5.64 2.15
CA ILE A 127 -7.17 -4.33 2.30
C ILE A 127 -7.89 -4.21 3.64
N LEU A 128 -7.60 -3.13 4.36
CA LEU A 128 -8.26 -2.76 5.62
C LEU A 128 -9.05 -1.49 5.35
N LYS A 129 -10.37 -1.56 5.40
CA LYS A 129 -11.24 -0.43 5.07
C LYS A 129 -12.33 -0.20 6.11
N ARG A 130 -12.81 1.02 6.20
CA ARG A 130 -13.90 1.37 7.10
C ARG A 130 -15.23 0.85 6.55
N ALA A 131 -15.90 -0.01 7.28
CA ALA A 131 -17.24 -0.47 6.99
C ALA A 131 -18.29 0.61 7.32
N ARG A 132 -19.52 0.44 6.82
CA ARG A 132 -20.63 1.39 7.04
C ARG A 132 -20.96 1.62 8.51
N ASP A 133 -20.77 0.60 9.34
CA ASP A 133 -21.00 0.66 10.80
C ASP A 133 -19.79 1.24 11.58
N GLY A 134 -18.74 1.69 10.86
CA GLY A 134 -17.54 2.28 11.43
C GLY A 134 -16.47 1.29 11.85
N ARG A 135 -16.75 -0.02 11.84
CA ARG A 135 -15.75 -1.06 12.14
C ARG A 135 -14.78 -1.23 10.97
N CYS A 136 -13.64 -1.83 11.25
CA CYS A 136 -12.67 -2.19 10.21
C CYS A 136 -13.04 -3.51 9.55
N ALA A 137 -13.33 -3.47 8.25
CA ALA A 137 -13.36 -4.66 7.40
C ALA A 137 -11.92 -5.01 6.98
N ARG A 138 -11.59 -6.29 7.03
CA ARG A 138 -10.27 -6.84 6.66
C ARG A 138 -10.48 -7.94 5.63
N GLU A 139 -9.89 -7.76 4.46
CA GLU A 139 -9.96 -8.72 3.37
C GLU A 139 -8.55 -9.19 3.03
N PHE A 140 -8.38 -10.49 2.81
CA PHE A 140 -7.12 -11.13 2.49
C PHE A 140 -7.30 -12.01 1.26
N PHE A 141 -6.30 -11.97 0.37
CA PHE A 141 -6.25 -12.74 -0.86
C PHE A 141 -4.89 -13.42 -0.94
N SER A 142 -4.86 -14.72 -1.22
CA SER A 142 -3.62 -15.51 -1.34
C SER A 142 -3.54 -16.12 -2.73
N TYR A 143 -2.35 -16.08 -3.33
CA TYR A 143 -2.08 -16.53 -4.68
C TYR A 143 -0.80 -17.35 -4.73
N GLU A 144 -0.80 -18.43 -5.50
CA GLU A 144 0.38 -19.30 -5.70
C GLU A 144 1.43 -18.67 -6.63
N GLY A 145 1.09 -17.56 -7.31
CA GLY A 145 1.94 -16.82 -8.21
C GLY A 145 1.16 -16.14 -9.32
N THR A 146 1.86 -15.61 -10.31
CA THR A 146 1.26 -15.00 -11.51
C THR A 146 2.09 -15.31 -12.75
N ASP A 147 1.43 -15.42 -13.90
CA ASP A 147 2.08 -15.62 -15.19
C ASP A 147 2.85 -14.38 -15.64
N GLY A 148 3.88 -14.58 -16.47
CA GLY A 148 4.66 -13.49 -17.03
C GLY A 148 3.79 -12.51 -17.84
N GLY A 149 3.98 -11.21 -17.60
CA GLY A 149 3.19 -10.14 -18.23
C GLY A 149 1.83 -9.86 -17.57
N CYS A 150 1.48 -10.60 -16.53
CA CYS A 150 0.29 -10.39 -15.72
C CYS A 150 0.66 -9.92 -14.31
N GLY A 151 -0.31 -9.33 -13.61
CA GLY A 151 -0.17 -8.92 -12.23
C GLY A 151 -1.52 -8.75 -11.55
N TYR A 152 -1.49 -8.70 -10.22
CA TYR A 152 -2.66 -8.45 -9.40
C TYR A 152 -2.59 -7.06 -8.82
N PHE A 153 -3.65 -6.29 -9.04
CA PHE A 153 -3.74 -4.89 -8.69
C PHE A 153 -4.69 -4.66 -7.53
N ILE A 154 -4.25 -3.83 -6.57
CA ILE A 154 -5.08 -3.31 -5.49
C ILE A 154 -4.82 -1.82 -5.32
N SER A 155 -5.88 -1.03 -5.09
CA SER A 155 -5.78 0.42 -4.87
C SER A 155 -6.61 0.87 -3.68
N THR A 156 -6.31 2.08 -3.16
CA THR A 156 -7.06 2.64 -2.02
C THR A 156 -8.41 3.22 -2.43
N TYR A 157 -8.59 3.58 -3.70
CA TYR A 157 -9.81 4.18 -4.21
C TYR A 157 -10.18 3.61 -5.57
N GLN A 158 -11.48 3.45 -5.79
CA GLN A 158 -12.03 2.96 -7.05
C GLN A 158 -11.96 4.03 -8.16
N GLY A 159 -12.02 5.29 -7.80
CA GLY A 159 -11.98 6.47 -8.67
C GLY A 159 -12.40 7.70 -7.88
N ASP A 160 -12.20 8.90 -8.40
CA ASP A 160 -12.63 10.19 -7.82
C ASP A 160 -12.32 10.38 -6.31
N GLY A 161 -11.56 9.50 -5.69
CA GLY A 161 -11.20 9.54 -4.28
C GLY A 161 -12.19 8.84 -3.34
N ASN A 162 -13.17 8.10 -3.86
CA ASN A 162 -14.03 7.26 -3.05
C ASN A 162 -13.32 5.95 -2.68
N PRO A 163 -13.36 5.51 -1.40
CA PRO A 163 -12.83 4.21 -0.98
C PRO A 163 -13.53 3.05 -1.69
N LEU A 164 -12.78 1.98 -1.90
CA LEU A 164 -13.28 0.70 -2.43
C LEU A 164 -14.22 0.00 -1.46
#